data_4f0b08e4df4b40b1f0e5d83dd6de0754
#
_entry.id   4f0b08e4df4b40b1f0e5d83dd6de0754
#
_cell.length_a   1.000
_cell.length_b   1.000
_cell.length_c   1.000
_cell.angle_alpha   90.00
_cell.angle_beta   90.00
_cell.angle_gamma   90.00
#
_symmetry.space_group_name_H-M   'P 1'
#
loop_
_entity.id
_entity.type
_entity.pdbx_description
1 polymer ?
#
loop_
_entity_poly.entity_id
_entity_poly.type
_entity_poly.pdbx_seq_one_letter_code
_entity_poly.pdbx_strand_id
1 'polypeptide(L)'
;MDQSVLNRTLELIKPCPGLLNHVQEVAKLATHVSGTLGLNEKTLKMAALVHDVGKYSWPQELHSKYPLYTRDLQIVRTHPLVGEKILCEFWPEIPKTIRQLVRWHHERPGGLGYPDQLHNPPIEVLVLAACDVYSAITSDRPYRPGVLAVDQALIEVAKFAPPQVVAALADAISKQCVNY
;
A
#
# COMPACT_ATOMS: atom_id res chain seq x y z
N MET A 1 13.23 -15.41 1.80
CA MET A 1 12.17 -14.82 2.66
C MET A 1 11.60 -15.93 3.51
N ASP A 2 11.50 -15.71 4.77
CA ASP A 2 10.90 -16.65 5.70
C ASP A 2 9.36 -16.63 5.55
N GLN A 3 8.80 -17.72 5.05
CA GLN A 3 7.34 -17.89 4.89
C GLN A 3 6.62 -17.75 6.23
N SER A 4 7.30 -18.04 7.34
CA SER A 4 6.72 -17.91 8.68
C SER A 4 6.44 -16.46 9.05
N VAL A 5 7.32 -15.54 8.68
CA VAL A 5 7.13 -14.08 8.91
C VAL A 5 5.92 -13.57 8.13
N LEU A 6 5.81 -13.95 6.85
CA LEU A 6 4.66 -13.56 6.04
C LEU A 6 3.37 -14.08 6.64
N ASN A 7 3.31 -15.36 6.97
CA ASN A 7 2.12 -15.97 7.56
C ASN A 7 1.72 -15.26 8.87
N ARG A 8 2.70 -15.01 9.75
CA ARG A 8 2.46 -14.28 11.00
C ARG A 8 1.92 -12.87 10.77
N THR A 9 2.47 -12.16 9.78
CA THR A 9 2.00 -10.80 9.43
C THR A 9 0.57 -10.83 8.89
N LEU A 10 0.27 -11.78 8.00
CA LEU A 10 -1.08 -11.92 7.44
C LEU A 10 -2.12 -12.33 8.49
N GLU A 11 -1.76 -13.18 9.45
CA GLU A 11 -2.65 -13.50 10.58
C GLU A 11 -2.95 -12.29 11.47
N LEU A 12 -2.00 -11.36 11.67
CA LEU A 12 -2.25 -10.13 12.42
C LEU A 12 -3.31 -9.23 11.77
N ILE A 13 -3.29 -9.11 10.45
CA ILE A 13 -4.21 -8.22 9.72
C ILE A 13 -5.55 -8.89 9.37
N LYS A 14 -5.66 -10.20 9.51
CA LYS A 14 -6.87 -10.96 9.20
C LYS A 14 -8.13 -10.46 9.92
N PRO A 15 -8.07 -10.01 11.20
CA PRO A 15 -9.20 -9.42 11.89
C PRO A 15 -9.62 -8.03 11.35
N CYS A 16 -8.76 -7.38 10.55
CA CYS A 16 -9.05 -6.04 10.02
C CYS A 16 -9.93 -6.17 8.75
N PRO A 17 -11.17 -5.65 8.74
CA PRO A 17 -12.12 -5.87 7.65
C PRO A 17 -11.56 -5.44 6.28
N GLY A 18 -11.55 -6.37 5.31
CA GLY A 18 -11.12 -6.12 3.93
C GLY A 18 -9.61 -5.93 3.73
N LEU A 19 -8.81 -5.87 4.80
CA LEU A 19 -7.38 -5.54 4.69
C LEU A 19 -6.59 -6.66 4.01
N LEU A 20 -6.90 -7.92 4.28
CA LEU A 20 -6.22 -9.05 3.64
C LEU A 20 -6.39 -9.04 2.12
N ASN A 21 -7.61 -8.84 1.63
CA ASN A 21 -7.90 -8.74 0.20
C ASN A 21 -7.17 -7.56 -0.43
N HIS A 22 -7.16 -6.41 0.26
CA HIS A 22 -6.48 -5.21 -0.19
C HIS A 22 -4.97 -5.45 -0.38
N VAL A 23 -4.25 -5.96 0.63
CA VAL A 23 -2.80 -6.16 0.49
C VAL A 23 -2.45 -7.21 -0.59
N GLN A 24 -3.33 -8.21 -0.81
CA GLN A 24 -3.17 -9.18 -1.88
C GLN A 24 -3.35 -8.55 -3.26
N GLU A 25 -4.33 -7.68 -3.43
CA GLU A 25 -4.56 -6.94 -4.67
C GLU A 25 -3.41 -5.98 -4.96
N VAL A 26 -3.00 -5.18 -3.98
CA VAL A 26 -1.82 -4.30 -4.09
C VAL A 26 -0.58 -5.09 -4.48
N ALA A 27 -0.37 -6.28 -3.91
CA ALA A 27 0.77 -7.13 -4.22
C ALA A 27 0.74 -7.67 -5.67
N LYS A 28 -0.44 -8.01 -6.21
CA LYS A 28 -0.59 -8.39 -7.62
C LYS A 28 -0.22 -7.25 -8.56
N LEU A 29 -0.80 -6.06 -8.32
CA LEU A 29 -0.53 -4.86 -9.10
C LEU A 29 0.95 -4.46 -9.02
N ALA A 30 1.51 -4.36 -7.80
CA ALA A 30 2.90 -3.97 -7.59
C ALA A 30 3.89 -4.95 -8.24
N THR A 31 3.60 -6.25 -8.26
CA THR A 31 4.41 -7.25 -8.95
C THR A 31 4.43 -6.97 -10.46
N HIS A 32 3.28 -6.74 -11.07
CA HIS A 32 3.20 -6.47 -12.51
C HIS A 32 3.89 -5.15 -12.88
N VAL A 33 3.56 -4.07 -12.15
CA VAL A 33 4.15 -2.73 -12.39
C VAL A 33 5.68 -2.77 -12.24
N SER A 34 6.18 -3.46 -11.20
CA SER A 34 7.63 -3.59 -10.99
C SER A 34 8.32 -4.36 -12.11
N GLY A 35 7.72 -5.46 -12.61
CA GLY A 35 8.24 -6.21 -13.76
C GLY A 35 8.30 -5.37 -15.02
N THR A 36 7.23 -4.61 -15.32
CA THR A 36 7.18 -3.70 -16.46
C THR A 36 8.26 -2.61 -16.39
N LEU A 37 8.58 -2.14 -15.19
CA LEU A 37 9.59 -1.09 -14.96
C LEU A 37 11.01 -1.63 -14.72
N GLY A 38 11.24 -2.94 -14.76
CA GLY A 38 12.53 -3.56 -14.50
C GLY A 38 13.00 -3.44 -13.04
N LEU A 39 12.06 -3.27 -12.09
CA LEU A 39 12.32 -3.20 -10.65
C LEU A 39 12.27 -4.60 -10.02
N ASN A 40 12.70 -4.71 -8.76
CA ASN A 40 12.69 -5.99 -8.05
C ASN A 40 11.26 -6.40 -7.63
N GLU A 41 10.62 -7.24 -8.44
CA GLU A 41 9.27 -7.76 -8.22
C GLU A 41 9.10 -8.43 -6.84
N LYS A 42 10.08 -9.26 -6.42
CA LYS A 42 10.02 -9.98 -5.15
C LYS A 42 9.99 -9.01 -3.96
N THR A 43 10.79 -7.96 -4.03
CA THR A 43 10.85 -6.92 -2.99
C THR A 43 9.54 -6.14 -2.92
N LEU A 44 9.02 -5.68 -4.07
CA LEU A 44 7.78 -4.91 -4.12
C LEU A 44 6.56 -5.75 -3.74
N LYS A 45 6.47 -6.99 -4.22
CA LYS A 45 5.44 -7.93 -3.80
C LYS A 45 5.42 -8.14 -2.29
N MET A 46 6.60 -8.34 -1.69
CA MET A 46 6.70 -8.53 -0.25
C MET A 46 6.27 -7.29 0.51
N ALA A 47 6.81 -6.13 0.15
CA ALA A 47 6.45 -4.87 0.78
C ALA A 47 4.93 -4.62 0.67
N ALA A 48 4.33 -4.89 -0.48
CA ALA A 48 2.89 -4.75 -0.69
C ALA A 48 2.04 -5.66 0.21
N LEU A 49 2.49 -6.90 0.46
CA LEU A 49 1.77 -7.83 1.35
C LEU A 49 1.80 -7.40 2.82
N VAL A 50 2.79 -6.60 3.22
CA VAL A 50 3.00 -6.24 4.64
C VAL A 50 2.92 -4.74 4.93
N HIS A 51 2.74 -3.87 3.90
CA HIS A 51 2.81 -2.41 4.06
C HIS A 51 1.87 -1.86 5.13
N ASP A 52 0.72 -2.45 5.24
CA ASP A 52 -0.39 -2.03 6.09
C ASP A 52 -0.48 -2.77 7.43
N VAL A 53 0.52 -3.59 7.79
CA VAL A 53 0.49 -4.37 9.04
C VAL A 53 0.28 -3.51 10.28
N GLY A 54 0.74 -2.27 10.26
CA GLY A 54 0.55 -1.33 11.37
C GLY A 54 -0.91 -0.97 11.67
N LYS A 55 -1.83 -1.18 10.74
CA LYS A 55 -3.28 -0.99 10.95
C LYS A 55 -3.86 -1.94 11.99
N TYR A 56 -3.17 -3.05 12.29
CA TYR A 56 -3.51 -3.94 13.41
C TYR A 56 -3.62 -3.20 14.75
N SER A 57 -2.82 -2.15 14.94
CA SER A 57 -2.83 -1.36 16.19
C SER A 57 -3.97 -0.34 16.30
N TRP A 58 -4.78 -0.17 15.25
CA TRP A 58 -5.88 0.77 15.30
C TRP A 58 -6.99 0.31 16.24
N PRO A 59 -7.67 1.23 16.95
CA PRO A 59 -8.92 0.94 17.59
C PRO A 59 -9.90 0.31 16.61
N GLN A 60 -10.66 -0.70 17.05
CA GLN A 60 -11.52 -1.47 16.16
C GLN A 60 -12.56 -0.61 15.44
N GLU A 61 -13.05 0.44 16.08
CA GLU A 61 -14.02 1.38 15.52
C GLU A 61 -13.45 2.11 14.29
N LEU A 62 -12.12 2.29 14.26
CA LEU A 62 -11.46 3.05 13.19
C LEU A 62 -11.44 2.28 11.87
N HIS A 63 -11.54 0.94 11.92
CA HIS A 63 -11.59 0.11 10.71
C HIS A 63 -12.87 0.25 9.90
N SER A 64 -13.94 0.79 10.48
CA SER A 64 -15.25 0.98 9.82
C SER A 64 -15.79 2.41 9.93
N LYS A 65 -15.00 3.33 10.51
CA LYS A 65 -15.44 4.70 10.76
C LYS A 65 -15.39 5.56 9.50
N TYR A 66 -16.48 6.25 9.21
CA TYR A 66 -16.56 7.29 8.19
C TYR A 66 -17.60 8.35 8.60
N PRO A 67 -17.31 9.62 8.43
CA PRO A 67 -16.04 10.23 8.03
C PRO A 67 -14.97 10.16 9.14
N LEU A 68 -13.69 10.26 8.73
CA LEU A 68 -12.58 10.40 9.66
C LEU A 68 -12.40 11.87 10.03
N TYR A 69 -12.27 12.15 11.32
CA TYR A 69 -11.99 13.49 11.84
C TYR A 69 -10.49 13.68 12.06
N THR A 70 -10.05 14.91 12.34
CA THR A 70 -8.62 15.25 12.53
C THR A 70 -7.89 14.35 13.51
N ARG A 71 -8.53 14.00 14.64
CA ARG A 71 -7.96 13.08 15.64
C ARG A 71 -7.78 11.66 15.10
N ASP A 72 -8.73 11.18 14.32
CA ASP A 72 -8.66 9.86 13.68
C ASP A 72 -7.52 9.82 12.67
N LEU A 73 -7.35 10.87 11.88
CA LEU A 73 -6.26 11.00 10.91
C LEU A 73 -4.88 10.99 11.57
N GLN A 74 -4.74 11.55 12.78
CA GLN A 74 -3.49 11.46 13.55
C GLN A 74 -3.15 10.00 13.85
N ILE A 75 -4.14 9.19 14.28
CA ILE A 75 -3.95 7.76 14.55
C ILE A 75 -3.65 7.01 13.24
N VAL A 76 -4.46 7.26 12.19
CA VAL A 76 -4.28 6.61 10.88
C VAL A 76 -2.86 6.81 10.35
N ARG A 77 -2.32 8.01 10.45
CA ARG A 77 -0.97 8.34 9.94
C ARG A 77 0.18 7.66 10.68
N THR A 78 -0.07 7.01 11.82
CA THR A 78 0.99 6.29 12.56
C THR A 78 1.30 4.91 11.99
N HIS A 79 0.39 4.29 11.20
CA HIS A 79 0.53 2.88 10.82
C HIS A 79 1.81 2.55 10.02
N PRO A 80 2.41 3.44 9.19
CA PRO A 80 3.67 3.11 8.54
C PRO A 80 4.82 2.93 9.54
N LEU A 81 4.87 3.78 10.56
CA LEU A 81 5.87 3.70 11.64
C LEU A 81 5.66 2.47 12.53
N VAL A 82 4.40 2.21 12.90
CA VAL A 82 4.03 1.04 13.68
C VAL A 82 4.29 -0.25 12.89
N GLY A 83 3.97 -0.26 11.60
CA GLY A 83 4.23 -1.39 10.71
C GLY A 83 5.72 -1.70 10.57
N GLU A 84 6.56 -0.68 10.38
CA GLU A 84 8.01 -0.83 10.38
C GLU A 84 8.49 -1.48 11.68
N LYS A 85 8.02 -0.99 12.84
CA LYS A 85 8.40 -1.53 14.15
C LYS A 85 8.00 -3.00 14.32
N ILE A 86 6.74 -3.35 14.01
CA ILE A 86 6.24 -4.72 14.07
C ILE A 86 7.10 -5.66 13.20
N LEU A 87 7.42 -5.23 11.97
CA LEU A 87 8.24 -6.05 11.08
C LEU A 87 9.66 -6.22 11.57
N CYS A 88 10.29 -5.19 12.14
CA CYS A 88 11.62 -5.32 12.75
C CYS A 88 11.64 -6.29 13.94
N GLU A 89 10.56 -6.36 14.70
CA GLU A 89 10.41 -7.32 15.81
C GLU A 89 10.21 -8.77 15.32
N PHE A 90 9.39 -8.95 14.24
CA PHE A 90 9.08 -10.28 13.70
C PHE A 90 10.15 -10.82 12.77
N TRP A 91 10.88 -9.93 12.14
CA TRP A 91 11.88 -10.24 11.13
C TRP A 91 13.13 -9.36 11.34
N PRO A 92 13.98 -9.69 12.32
CA PRO A 92 15.19 -8.91 12.60
C PRO A 92 16.10 -8.69 11.38
N GLU A 93 16.13 -9.64 10.47
CA GLU A 93 16.93 -9.62 9.21
C GLU A 93 16.14 -8.97 8.04
N ILE A 94 15.07 -8.21 8.31
CA ILE A 94 14.27 -7.60 7.24
C ILE A 94 15.17 -6.75 6.32
N PRO A 95 15.14 -6.95 4.98
CA PRO A 95 15.87 -6.10 4.07
C PRO A 95 15.49 -4.63 4.23
N LYS A 96 16.51 -3.76 4.29
CA LYS A 96 16.35 -2.32 4.45
C LYS A 96 15.32 -1.74 3.47
N THR A 97 15.34 -2.21 2.21
CA THR A 97 14.41 -1.75 1.18
C THR A 97 12.95 -2.06 1.53
N ILE A 98 12.65 -3.27 2.03
CA ILE A 98 11.27 -3.63 2.43
C ILE A 98 10.83 -2.76 3.60
N ARG A 99 11.68 -2.58 4.60
CA ARG A 99 11.42 -1.71 5.75
C ARG A 99 11.12 -0.29 5.32
N GLN A 100 11.94 0.27 4.41
CA GLN A 100 11.73 1.60 3.86
C GLN A 100 10.44 1.71 3.07
N LEU A 101 10.09 0.73 2.25
CA LEU A 101 8.83 0.70 1.50
C LEU A 101 7.62 0.72 2.43
N VAL A 102 7.63 -0.06 3.51
CA VAL A 102 6.57 -0.06 4.52
C VAL A 102 6.47 1.29 5.23
N ARG A 103 7.60 1.88 5.60
CA ARG A 103 7.62 3.19 6.26
C ARG A 103 7.13 4.31 5.34
N TRP A 104 7.47 4.26 4.04
CA TRP A 104 7.34 5.39 3.11
C TRP A 104 6.21 5.28 2.09
N HIS A 105 5.36 4.25 2.13
CA HIS A 105 4.31 4.08 1.12
C HIS A 105 3.28 5.24 1.06
N HIS A 106 3.25 6.10 2.07
CA HIS A 106 2.48 7.34 2.07
C HIS A 106 3.31 8.58 1.76
N GLU A 107 4.58 8.44 1.40
CA GLU A 107 5.36 9.57 0.92
C GLU A 107 4.89 10.02 -0.46
N ARG A 108 5.03 11.31 -0.70
CA ARG A 108 4.64 11.97 -1.96
C ARG A 108 5.74 12.95 -2.36
N PRO A 109 6.01 13.14 -3.68
CA PRO A 109 7.00 14.11 -4.15
C PRO A 109 6.76 15.50 -3.55
N GLY A 110 7.84 16.26 -3.37
CA GLY A 110 7.79 17.61 -2.82
C GLY A 110 7.56 17.69 -1.31
N GLY A 111 7.74 16.57 -0.57
CA GLY A 111 7.52 16.55 0.89
C GLY A 111 6.05 16.59 1.30
N LEU A 112 5.13 16.27 0.38
CA LEU A 112 3.67 16.33 0.59
C LEU A 112 3.12 15.08 1.29
N GLY A 113 3.97 14.07 1.52
CA GLY A 113 3.60 12.82 2.16
C GLY A 113 3.89 12.78 3.65
N TYR A 114 3.92 11.56 4.20
CA TYR A 114 4.30 11.24 5.57
C TYR A 114 4.88 9.83 5.63
N PRO A 115 5.66 9.45 6.67
CA PRO A 115 5.93 10.18 7.91
C PRO A 115 7.14 11.13 7.83
N ASP A 116 8.07 10.95 6.86
CA ASP A 116 9.36 11.63 6.83
C ASP A 116 9.39 12.84 5.87
N GLN A 117 8.31 13.08 5.13
CA GLN A 117 8.16 14.19 4.18
C GLN A 117 9.26 14.22 3.12
N LEU A 118 9.51 13.09 2.48
CA LEU A 118 10.56 12.95 1.47
C LEU A 118 10.26 13.82 0.25
N HIS A 119 11.20 14.71 -0.09
CA HIS A 119 11.07 15.53 -1.31
C HIS A 119 11.14 14.70 -2.59
N ASN A 120 12.02 13.72 -2.62
CA ASN A 120 12.23 12.82 -3.76
C ASN A 120 12.12 11.35 -3.31
N PRO A 121 10.90 10.81 -3.10
CA PRO A 121 10.72 9.41 -2.78
C PRO A 121 11.29 8.50 -3.88
N PRO A 122 11.94 7.37 -3.54
CA PRO A 122 12.36 6.36 -4.52
C PRO A 122 11.21 5.90 -5.42
N ILE A 123 11.53 5.47 -6.65
CA ILE A 123 10.52 5.01 -7.62
C ILE A 123 9.72 3.83 -7.07
N GLU A 124 10.35 2.93 -6.33
CA GLU A 124 9.71 1.78 -5.69
C GLU A 124 8.63 2.19 -4.68
N VAL A 125 8.87 3.29 -3.95
CA VAL A 125 7.87 3.87 -3.03
C VAL A 125 6.68 4.39 -3.83
N LEU A 126 6.92 5.08 -4.94
CA LEU A 126 5.86 5.62 -5.79
C LEU A 126 5.06 4.53 -6.49
N VAL A 127 5.69 3.40 -6.85
CA VAL A 127 5.00 2.21 -7.38
C VAL A 127 4.08 1.62 -6.32
N LEU A 128 4.58 1.38 -5.11
CA LEU A 128 3.76 0.84 -4.02
C LEU A 128 2.60 1.78 -3.69
N ALA A 129 2.89 3.09 -3.56
CA ALA A 129 1.89 4.11 -3.29
C ALA A 129 0.79 4.20 -4.37
N ALA A 130 1.18 4.07 -5.66
CA ALA A 130 0.25 4.09 -6.78
C ALA A 130 -0.71 2.90 -6.75
N CYS A 131 -0.18 1.70 -6.51
CA CYS A 131 -0.97 0.46 -6.41
C CYS A 131 -1.89 0.49 -5.18
N ASP A 132 -1.40 0.98 -4.03
CA ASP A 132 -2.18 1.13 -2.80
C ASP A 132 -3.35 2.09 -3.00
N VAL A 133 -3.09 3.31 -3.49
CA VAL A 133 -4.14 4.31 -3.74
C VAL A 133 -5.16 3.76 -4.73
N TYR A 134 -4.72 3.20 -5.86
CA TYR A 134 -5.63 2.62 -6.85
C TYR A 134 -6.55 1.57 -6.22
N SER A 135 -5.99 0.55 -5.58
CA SER A 135 -6.77 -0.50 -4.92
C SER A 135 -7.71 0.07 -3.86
N ALA A 136 -7.24 1.06 -3.07
CA ALA A 136 -8.06 1.67 -2.04
C ALA A 136 -9.28 2.41 -2.60
N ILE A 137 -9.19 3.07 -3.76
CA ILE A 137 -10.26 3.91 -4.29
C ILE A 137 -11.17 3.20 -5.29
N THR A 138 -10.77 2.04 -5.79
CA THR A 138 -11.54 1.19 -6.72
C THR A 138 -12.20 -0.01 -6.06
N SER A 139 -11.84 -0.34 -4.80
CA SER A 139 -12.47 -1.43 -4.05
C SER A 139 -13.66 -0.92 -3.25
N ASP A 140 -14.74 -1.71 -3.25
CA ASP A 140 -15.89 -1.46 -2.37
C ASP A 140 -15.47 -1.69 -0.91
N ARG A 141 -15.71 -0.70 -0.07
CA ARG A 141 -15.40 -0.75 1.37
C ARG A 141 -16.62 -0.35 2.18
N PRO A 142 -16.96 -1.11 3.25
CA PRO A 142 -18.16 -0.89 4.04
C PRO A 142 -18.32 0.53 4.60
N TYR A 143 -17.21 1.25 4.70
CA TYR A 143 -17.11 2.57 5.35
C TYR A 143 -16.83 3.72 4.38
N ARG A 144 -16.80 3.46 3.05
CA ARG A 144 -16.58 4.52 2.06
C ARG A 144 -17.70 4.52 1.02
N PRO A 145 -18.48 5.57 0.90
CA PRO A 145 -19.47 5.69 -0.15
C PRO A 145 -18.78 5.88 -1.51
N GLY A 146 -19.07 4.97 -2.43
CA GLY A 146 -18.69 5.05 -3.83
C GLY A 146 -17.29 4.49 -4.17
N VAL A 147 -17.26 3.77 -5.27
CA VAL A 147 -16.08 3.24 -5.94
C VAL A 147 -15.79 4.13 -7.14
N LEU A 148 -14.55 4.58 -7.31
CA LEU A 148 -14.18 5.35 -8.49
C LEU A 148 -14.06 4.43 -9.70
N ALA A 149 -14.48 4.91 -10.87
CA ALA A 149 -14.18 4.26 -12.13
C ALA A 149 -12.66 4.24 -12.37
N VAL A 150 -12.19 3.26 -13.15
CA VAL A 150 -10.76 3.04 -13.44
C VAL A 150 -10.08 4.31 -13.91
N ASP A 151 -10.67 5.01 -14.89
CA ASP A 151 -10.10 6.24 -15.45
C ASP A 151 -9.95 7.35 -14.40
N GLN A 152 -10.94 7.52 -13.54
CA GLN A 152 -10.91 8.49 -12.45
C GLN A 152 -9.84 8.12 -11.43
N ALA A 153 -9.69 6.83 -11.12
CA ALA A 153 -8.67 6.34 -10.20
C ALA A 153 -7.25 6.59 -10.75
N LEU A 154 -7.02 6.38 -12.05
CA LEU A 154 -5.73 6.67 -12.69
C LEU A 154 -5.42 8.18 -12.68
N ILE A 155 -6.42 9.05 -12.83
CA ILE A 155 -6.23 10.50 -12.69
C ILE A 155 -5.79 10.86 -11.25
N GLU A 156 -6.37 10.24 -10.22
CA GLU A 156 -5.94 10.48 -8.83
C GLU A 156 -4.48 10.02 -8.61
N VAL A 157 -4.10 8.86 -9.13
CA VAL A 157 -2.72 8.36 -9.05
C VAL A 157 -1.75 9.28 -9.80
N ALA A 158 -2.14 9.81 -10.96
CA ALA A 158 -1.30 10.70 -11.77
C ALA A 158 -0.97 12.05 -11.08
N LYS A 159 -1.67 12.41 -10.02
CA LYS A 159 -1.37 13.63 -9.24
C LYS A 159 -0.01 13.56 -8.52
N PHE A 160 0.52 12.36 -8.29
CA PHE A 160 1.77 12.18 -7.56
C PHE A 160 2.74 11.16 -8.18
N ALA A 161 2.23 10.20 -8.93
CA ALA A 161 3.06 9.15 -9.54
C ALA A 161 3.61 9.59 -10.89
N PRO A 162 4.88 9.22 -11.23
CA PRO A 162 5.47 9.50 -12.54
C PRO A 162 4.67 8.85 -13.68
N PRO A 163 4.66 9.44 -14.89
CA PRO A 163 3.88 8.93 -16.02
C PRO A 163 4.14 7.45 -16.35
N GLN A 164 5.40 6.99 -16.24
CA GLN A 164 5.75 5.57 -16.47
C GLN A 164 5.12 4.63 -15.44
N VAL A 165 4.94 5.05 -14.18
CA VAL A 165 4.26 4.26 -13.15
C VAL A 165 2.76 4.18 -13.46
N VAL A 166 2.15 5.30 -13.86
CA VAL A 166 0.73 5.34 -14.23
C VAL A 166 0.46 4.44 -15.45
N ALA A 167 1.31 4.51 -16.49
CA ALA A 167 1.19 3.68 -17.68
C ALA A 167 1.34 2.18 -17.36
N ALA A 168 2.33 1.80 -16.54
CA ALA A 168 2.52 0.41 -16.10
C ALA A 168 1.36 -0.09 -15.24
N LEU A 169 0.77 0.77 -14.41
CA LEU A 169 -0.42 0.44 -13.61
C LEU A 169 -1.65 0.23 -14.52
N ALA A 170 -1.87 1.09 -15.52
CA ALA A 170 -2.96 0.93 -16.49
C ALA A 170 -2.83 -0.39 -17.27
N ASP A 171 -1.61 -0.76 -17.70
CA ASP A 171 -1.35 -2.07 -18.32
C ASP A 171 -1.66 -3.24 -17.38
N ALA A 172 -1.26 -3.16 -16.11
CA ALA A 172 -1.55 -4.18 -15.11
C ALA A 172 -3.06 -4.40 -14.93
N ILE A 173 -3.84 -3.33 -14.90
CA ILE A 173 -5.29 -3.35 -14.74
C ILE A 173 -5.95 -3.99 -15.97
N SER A 174 -5.54 -3.61 -17.19
CA SER A 174 -6.11 -4.14 -18.43
C SER A 174 -5.92 -5.66 -18.55
N LYS A 175 -4.76 -6.17 -18.12
CA LYS A 175 -4.46 -7.61 -18.13
C LYS A 175 -5.21 -8.41 -17.08
N GLN A 176 -5.61 -7.78 -15.98
CA GLN A 176 -6.50 -8.43 -15.00
C GLN A 176 -7.92 -8.61 -15.56
N CYS A 177 -8.43 -7.65 -16.33
CA CYS A 177 -9.76 -7.73 -16.93
C CYS A 177 -9.89 -8.80 -18.04
N VAL A 178 -8.80 -9.23 -18.67
CA VAL A 178 -8.80 -10.23 -19.76
C VAL A 178 -8.79 -11.66 -19.22
N ASN A 179 -8.48 -11.88 -17.96
CA ASN A 179 -8.39 -13.21 -17.34
C ASN A 179 -9.66 -13.64 -16.57
N TYR A 180 -10.78 -12.94 -16.78
CA TYR A 180 -12.13 -13.27 -16.33
C TYR A 180 -13.05 -13.45 -17.54
#